data_0a9784b569e85d54374b04c43334a1aa
#
_entry.id   0a9784b569e85d54374b04c43334a1aa
#
_cell.length_a   1.000
_cell.length_b   1.000
_cell.length_c   1.000
_cell.angle_alpha   90.00
_cell.angle_beta   90.00
_cell.angle_gamma   90.00
#
_symmetry.space_group_name_H-M   'P 1'
#
loop_
_entity.id
_entity.type
_entity.pdbx_description
1 polymer ?
#
loop_
_entity_poly.entity_id
_entity_poly.type
_entity_poly.pdbx_seq_one_letter_code
_entity_poly.pdbx_strand_id
1 'polypeptide(L)'
;MTANLSTILSAAGAGFVLVRPPGEQYRNQNGEQVTATGKEAKGAGWQRRALTLAEAHAHARRGGNVGLLGGHGGLILIDLDRDRDGGLAAWPELAETVEIYRDSATDRSKFIVRVVGDLPPSVKDHDSGTEILAAGTQGVIAGVHNSGARIQFRGDRIIEVDAMRVAAFWRQRTGTDLGHAGHHHEDPGPADAEAVQRSQALVERVLEL
;
A
#
# COMPACT_ATOMS: atom_id res chain seq x y z
N MET A 1 9.57 12.76 18.75
CA MET A 1 9.24 13.22 17.37
C MET A 1 8.53 12.09 16.68
N THR A 2 7.28 12.26 16.27
CA THR A 2 6.53 11.22 15.55
C THR A 2 7.06 11.22 14.12
N ALA A 3 7.56 10.07 13.65
CA ALA A 3 8.04 9.96 12.27
C ALA A 3 6.89 10.26 11.30
N ASN A 4 7.18 10.99 10.22
CA ASN A 4 6.20 11.27 9.17
C ASN A 4 6.08 10.03 8.27
N LEU A 5 4.86 9.64 7.88
CA LEU A 5 4.61 8.50 7.00
C LEU A 5 5.48 8.53 5.72
N SER A 6 5.63 9.70 5.11
CA SER A 6 6.45 9.85 3.90
C SER A 6 7.93 9.52 4.14
N THR A 7 8.48 9.86 5.30
CA THR A 7 9.85 9.52 5.68
C THR A 7 10.02 8.02 5.86
N ILE A 8 9.08 7.36 6.56
CA ILE A 8 9.10 5.91 6.77
C ILE A 8 9.03 5.17 5.43
N LEU A 9 8.10 5.56 4.57
CA LEU A 9 7.89 4.93 3.27
C LEU A 9 9.06 5.18 2.30
N SER A 10 9.63 6.38 2.32
CA SER A 10 10.82 6.69 1.50
C SER A 10 12.02 5.85 1.93
N ALA A 11 12.29 5.77 3.23
CA ALA A 11 13.38 4.93 3.76
C ALA A 11 13.16 3.44 3.45
N ALA A 12 11.90 3.04 3.32
CA ALA A 12 11.53 1.69 2.92
C ALA A 12 11.55 1.46 1.40
N GLY A 13 11.91 2.43 0.57
CA GLY A 13 11.93 2.29 -0.89
C GLY A 13 10.53 2.05 -1.49
N ALA A 14 9.49 2.65 -0.92
CA ALA A 14 8.12 2.47 -1.37
C ALA A 14 7.88 3.03 -2.78
N GLY A 15 7.13 2.28 -3.60
CA GLY A 15 6.55 2.77 -4.84
C GLY A 15 5.13 3.28 -4.63
N PHE A 16 4.76 4.37 -5.30
CA PHE A 16 3.46 4.99 -5.14
C PHE A 16 2.59 4.89 -6.39
N VAL A 17 1.28 4.96 -6.20
CA VAL A 17 0.26 4.98 -7.24
C VAL A 17 -0.60 6.22 -7.06
N LEU A 18 -0.84 6.97 -8.13
CA LEU A 18 -1.83 8.05 -8.11
C LEU A 18 -3.23 7.43 -8.14
N VAL A 19 -4.06 7.81 -7.20
CA VAL A 19 -5.42 7.32 -7.07
C VAL A 19 -6.39 8.49 -7.20
N ARG A 20 -7.51 8.26 -7.87
CA ARG A 20 -8.56 9.28 -8.04
C ARG A 20 -9.19 9.60 -6.69
N PRO A 21 -9.45 10.86 -6.37
CA PRO A 21 -10.26 11.20 -5.19
C PRO A 21 -11.72 10.78 -5.41
N PRO A 22 -12.48 10.54 -4.35
CA PRO A 22 -13.92 10.28 -4.46
C PRO A 22 -14.63 11.41 -5.18
N GLY A 23 -15.58 11.08 -6.05
CA GLY A 23 -16.37 12.06 -6.80
C GLY A 23 -15.74 12.53 -8.11
N GLU A 24 -14.46 12.24 -8.38
CA GLU A 24 -13.83 12.58 -9.68
C GLU A 24 -14.55 11.84 -10.82
N GLN A 25 -15.00 12.60 -11.83
CA GLN A 25 -15.58 12.03 -13.05
C GLN A 25 -14.46 11.61 -14.01
N TYR A 26 -14.50 10.39 -14.52
CA TYR A 26 -13.52 9.91 -15.49
C TYR A 26 -14.13 8.89 -16.46
N ARG A 27 -13.43 8.62 -17.55
CA ARG A 27 -13.79 7.51 -18.45
C ARG A 27 -13.01 6.26 -18.03
N ASN A 28 -13.75 5.17 -17.82
CA ASN A 28 -13.16 3.87 -17.53
C ASN A 28 -12.55 3.24 -18.80
N GLN A 29 -12.01 2.03 -18.68
CA GLN A 29 -11.37 1.31 -19.81
C GLN A 29 -12.36 1.00 -20.95
N ASN A 30 -13.64 0.92 -20.66
CA ASN A 30 -14.71 0.70 -21.64
C ASN A 30 -15.19 2.02 -22.29
N GLY A 31 -14.61 3.17 -21.93
CA GLY A 31 -15.03 4.49 -22.42
C GLY A 31 -16.25 5.08 -21.72
N GLU A 32 -16.82 4.41 -20.72
CA GLU A 32 -17.98 4.86 -19.97
C GLU A 32 -17.59 5.95 -18.97
N GLN A 33 -18.44 6.95 -18.81
CA GLN A 33 -18.28 7.97 -17.77
C GLN A 33 -18.72 7.41 -16.42
N VAL A 34 -17.80 7.41 -15.46
CA VAL A 34 -18.03 6.88 -14.12
C VAL A 34 -17.49 7.84 -13.07
N THR A 35 -18.02 7.69 -11.85
CA THR A 35 -17.60 8.47 -10.69
C THR A 35 -16.64 7.65 -9.85
N ALA A 36 -15.48 8.20 -9.53
CA ALA A 36 -14.47 7.54 -8.70
C ALA A 36 -14.97 7.35 -7.26
N THR A 37 -14.64 6.20 -6.69
CA THR A 37 -14.90 5.87 -5.28
C THR A 37 -13.75 6.23 -4.35
N GLY A 38 -12.60 6.66 -4.92
CA GLY A 38 -11.40 6.96 -4.18
C GLY A 38 -10.39 5.82 -4.12
N LYS A 39 -10.61 4.75 -4.89
CA LYS A 39 -9.74 3.57 -4.96
C LYS A 39 -9.15 3.33 -6.36
N GLU A 40 -9.61 4.03 -7.37
CA GLU A 40 -9.25 3.81 -8.77
C GLU A 40 -7.90 4.46 -9.07
N ALA A 41 -6.94 3.65 -9.48
CA ALA A 41 -5.63 4.12 -9.90
C ALA A 41 -5.72 4.94 -11.20
N LYS A 42 -4.88 5.98 -11.30
CA LYS A 42 -4.76 6.81 -12.50
C LYS A 42 -3.68 6.29 -13.43
N GLY A 43 -4.00 6.28 -14.73
CA GLY A 43 -3.08 5.92 -15.79
C GLY A 43 -3.07 4.42 -16.11
N ALA A 44 -2.77 4.13 -17.38
CA ALA A 44 -2.60 2.75 -17.83
C ALA A 44 -1.26 2.20 -17.32
N GLY A 45 -1.23 0.89 -17.02
CA GLY A 45 0.00 0.20 -16.63
C GLY A 45 0.55 0.60 -15.24
N TRP A 46 -0.26 1.22 -14.41
CA TRP A 46 0.13 1.63 -13.04
C TRP A 46 0.70 0.47 -12.20
N GLN A 47 0.27 -0.77 -12.46
CA GLN A 47 0.74 -1.98 -11.76
C GLN A 47 2.24 -2.22 -11.91
N ARG A 48 2.85 -1.66 -12.98
CA ARG A 48 4.27 -1.82 -13.31
C ARG A 48 5.07 -0.52 -13.19
N ARG A 49 4.41 0.57 -12.79
CA ARG A 49 5.01 1.90 -12.70
C ARG A 49 4.96 2.43 -11.28
N ALA A 50 6.00 2.17 -10.52
CA ALA A 50 6.19 2.84 -9.24
C ALA A 50 6.48 4.33 -9.47
N LEU A 51 5.72 5.18 -8.79
CA LEU A 51 5.97 6.62 -8.76
C LEU A 51 6.80 7.00 -7.54
N THR A 52 7.52 8.09 -7.66
CA THR A 52 8.34 8.65 -6.58
C THR A 52 7.46 9.33 -5.52
N LEU A 53 8.01 9.53 -4.33
CA LEU A 53 7.37 10.30 -3.27
C LEU A 53 7.03 11.73 -3.72
N ALA A 54 7.88 12.37 -4.52
CA ALA A 54 7.66 13.73 -5.04
C ALA A 54 6.42 13.79 -5.96
N GLU A 55 6.23 12.81 -6.84
CA GLU A 55 5.05 12.70 -7.70
C GLU A 55 3.78 12.45 -6.86
N ALA A 56 3.86 11.57 -5.86
CA ALA A 56 2.77 11.30 -4.92
C ALA A 56 2.36 12.55 -4.15
N HIS A 57 3.32 13.31 -3.60
CA HIS A 57 3.06 14.59 -2.93
C HIS A 57 2.45 15.63 -3.85
N ALA A 58 2.96 15.76 -5.08
CA ALA A 58 2.39 16.70 -6.05
C ALA A 58 0.93 16.35 -6.38
N HIS A 59 0.58 15.07 -6.44
CA HIS A 59 -0.79 14.61 -6.63
C HIS A 59 -1.67 14.90 -5.41
N ALA A 60 -1.20 14.56 -4.21
CA ALA A 60 -1.93 14.80 -2.96
C ALA A 60 -2.24 16.29 -2.74
N ARG A 61 -1.29 17.21 -3.05
CA ARG A 61 -1.51 18.66 -2.99
C ARG A 61 -2.63 19.15 -3.92
N ARG A 62 -2.94 18.41 -4.99
CA ARG A 62 -4.07 18.69 -5.89
C ARG A 62 -5.36 17.98 -5.48
N GLY A 63 -5.42 17.42 -4.26
CA GLY A 63 -6.59 16.74 -3.73
C GLY A 63 -6.74 15.27 -4.17
N GLY A 64 -5.74 14.69 -4.82
CA GLY A 64 -5.75 13.29 -5.18
C GLY A 64 -5.45 12.35 -4.01
N ASN A 65 -5.89 11.11 -4.11
CA ASN A 65 -5.51 10.04 -3.19
C ASN A 65 -4.19 9.40 -3.62
N VAL A 66 -3.47 8.83 -2.66
CA VAL A 66 -2.20 8.11 -2.91
C VAL A 66 -2.34 6.67 -2.46
N GLY A 67 -1.95 5.74 -3.32
CA GLY A 67 -1.83 4.32 -3.04
C GLY A 67 -0.37 3.89 -2.88
N LEU A 68 -0.15 2.83 -2.10
CA LEU A 68 1.10 2.08 -2.07
C LEU A 68 1.03 0.98 -3.15
N LEU A 69 2.06 0.90 -3.99
CA LEU A 69 2.18 -0.19 -4.97
C LEU A 69 2.66 -1.46 -4.27
N GLY A 70 1.79 -2.45 -4.20
CA GLY A 70 2.11 -3.74 -3.60
C GLY A 70 3.22 -4.47 -4.35
N GLY A 71 4.13 -5.06 -3.60
CA GLY A 71 5.30 -5.79 -4.09
C GLY A 71 6.52 -4.93 -4.35
N HIS A 72 6.37 -3.61 -4.57
CA HIS A 72 7.50 -2.73 -4.81
C HIS A 72 8.36 -2.58 -3.53
N GLY A 73 9.67 -2.79 -3.65
CA GLY A 73 10.59 -2.79 -2.51
C GLY A 73 10.29 -3.87 -1.46
N GLY A 74 9.62 -4.97 -1.84
CA GLY A 74 9.20 -6.02 -0.92
C GLY A 74 7.99 -5.65 -0.06
N LEU A 75 7.40 -4.47 -0.24
CA LEU A 75 6.30 -3.99 0.59
C LEU A 75 4.96 -4.58 0.14
N ILE A 76 4.22 -5.12 1.10
CA ILE A 76 2.85 -5.57 0.93
C ILE A 76 1.93 -4.90 1.94
N LEU A 77 0.62 -4.93 1.67
CA LEU A 77 -0.36 -4.52 2.67
C LEU A 77 -1.19 -5.73 3.09
N ILE A 78 -1.38 -5.85 4.40
CA ILE A 78 -2.36 -6.75 5.01
C ILE A 78 -3.60 -5.90 5.27
N ASP A 79 -4.65 -6.09 4.47
CA ASP A 79 -5.90 -5.33 4.56
C ASP A 79 -6.94 -6.13 5.33
N LEU A 80 -7.40 -5.58 6.44
CA LEU A 80 -8.45 -6.12 7.27
C LEU A 80 -9.70 -5.27 7.07
N ASP A 81 -10.57 -5.69 6.18
CA ASP A 81 -11.85 -5.02 5.87
C ASP A 81 -12.89 -5.20 6.98
N ARG A 82 -12.62 -6.07 7.97
CA ARG A 82 -13.38 -6.32 9.19
C ARG A 82 -12.51 -7.04 10.21
N ASP A 83 -12.94 -7.04 11.47
CA ASP A 83 -12.31 -7.82 12.55
C ASP A 83 -10.79 -7.53 12.69
N ARG A 84 -10.46 -6.24 12.79
CA ARG A 84 -9.08 -5.78 13.02
C ARG A 84 -8.43 -6.47 14.22
N ASP A 85 -9.19 -6.60 15.32
CA ASP A 85 -8.66 -7.16 16.57
C ASP A 85 -8.38 -8.67 16.44
N GLY A 86 -9.23 -9.41 15.73
CA GLY A 86 -8.95 -10.80 15.36
C GLY A 86 -7.72 -10.95 14.45
N GLY A 87 -7.51 -9.98 13.56
CA GLY A 87 -6.27 -9.90 12.76
C GLY A 87 -5.03 -9.71 13.63
N LEU A 88 -5.08 -8.80 14.61
CA LEU A 88 -4.00 -8.58 15.56
C LEU A 88 -3.81 -9.76 16.52
N ALA A 89 -4.88 -10.47 16.91
CA ALA A 89 -4.75 -11.68 17.69
C ALA A 89 -4.05 -12.81 16.91
N ALA A 90 -4.29 -12.92 15.61
CA ALA A 90 -3.62 -13.88 14.74
C ALA A 90 -2.17 -13.48 14.39
N TRP A 91 -1.87 -12.18 14.41
CA TRP A 91 -0.55 -11.66 14.14
C TRP A 91 -0.24 -10.43 15.01
N PRO A 92 0.15 -10.63 16.30
CA PRO A 92 0.36 -9.52 17.24
C PRO A 92 1.40 -8.50 16.81
N GLU A 93 2.44 -8.92 16.06
CA GLU A 93 3.51 -8.04 15.59
C GLU A 93 3.03 -7.00 14.57
N LEU A 94 1.83 -7.16 13.97
CA LEU A 94 1.22 -6.11 13.16
C LEU A 94 0.97 -4.82 13.96
N ALA A 95 0.85 -4.89 15.28
CA ALA A 95 0.75 -3.69 16.11
C ALA A 95 2.02 -2.84 16.14
N GLU A 96 3.16 -3.39 15.68
CA GLU A 96 4.46 -2.72 15.68
C GLU A 96 4.81 -2.06 14.35
N THR A 97 4.03 -2.28 13.30
CA THR A 97 4.26 -1.71 11.97
C THR A 97 3.33 -0.52 11.70
N VAL A 98 3.60 0.19 10.60
CA VAL A 98 2.68 1.23 10.11
C VAL A 98 1.30 0.66 9.85
N GLU A 99 0.31 1.23 10.51
CA GLU A 99 -1.11 0.97 10.32
C GLU A 99 -1.78 2.16 9.64
N ILE A 100 -2.55 1.90 8.59
CA ILE A 100 -3.40 2.85 7.87
C ILE A 100 -4.83 2.59 8.29
N TYR A 101 -5.52 3.62 8.77
CA TYR A 101 -6.85 3.48 9.36
C TYR A 101 -7.74 4.72 9.09
N ARG A 102 -8.96 4.65 9.56
CA ARG A 102 -9.94 5.76 9.57
C ARG A 102 -10.68 5.74 10.90
N ASP A 103 -10.86 6.89 11.51
CA ASP A 103 -11.61 7.00 12.79
C ASP A 103 -13.07 6.56 12.65
N SER A 104 -13.63 6.65 11.45
CA SER A 104 -15.01 6.24 11.16
C SER A 104 -15.22 4.72 10.98
N ALA A 105 -14.14 3.91 11.05
CA ALA A 105 -14.20 2.46 10.86
C ALA A 105 -13.07 1.78 11.66
N THR A 106 -13.27 1.66 12.95
CA THR A 106 -12.27 1.16 13.92
C THR A 106 -12.02 -0.35 13.82
N ASP A 107 -12.95 -1.07 13.19
CA ASP A 107 -12.88 -2.51 12.91
C ASP A 107 -12.06 -2.86 11.65
N ARG A 108 -11.50 -1.85 10.97
CA ARG A 108 -10.79 -1.98 9.68
C ARG A 108 -9.45 -1.29 9.73
N SER A 109 -8.46 -1.93 9.14
CA SER A 109 -7.11 -1.36 9.04
C SER A 109 -6.32 -2.02 7.92
N LYS A 110 -5.28 -1.31 7.43
CA LYS A 110 -4.24 -1.88 6.58
C LYS A 110 -2.91 -1.76 7.30
N PHE A 111 -2.15 -2.83 7.29
CA PHE A 111 -0.81 -2.86 7.86
C PHE A 111 0.21 -3.00 6.74
N ILE A 112 1.28 -2.20 6.79
CA ILE A 112 2.36 -2.26 5.81
C ILE A 112 3.48 -3.11 6.40
N VAL A 113 3.86 -4.19 5.72
CA VAL A 113 4.99 -5.04 6.10
C VAL A 113 5.95 -5.21 4.92
N ARG A 114 7.22 -5.47 5.20
CA ARG A 114 8.21 -5.84 4.20
C ARG A 114 8.38 -7.36 4.21
N VAL A 115 8.18 -7.99 3.08
CA VAL A 115 8.52 -9.41 2.90
C VAL A 115 9.95 -9.52 2.41
N VAL A 116 10.75 -10.33 3.10
CA VAL A 116 12.12 -10.68 2.72
C VAL A 116 12.06 -12.00 1.95
N GLY A 117 12.64 -12.02 0.74
CA GLY A 117 12.55 -13.16 -0.18
C GLY A 117 11.36 -13.07 -1.14
N ASP A 118 10.80 -14.23 -1.50
CA ASP A 118 9.70 -14.31 -2.46
C ASP A 118 8.42 -13.68 -1.94
N LEU A 119 7.77 -12.90 -2.78
CA LEU A 119 6.50 -12.26 -2.43
C LEU A 119 5.35 -13.28 -2.44
N PRO A 120 4.41 -13.19 -1.49
CA PRO A 120 3.18 -13.95 -1.56
C PRO A 120 2.32 -13.47 -2.73
N PRO A 121 1.36 -14.29 -3.20
CA PRO A 121 0.34 -13.84 -4.14
C PRO A 121 -0.55 -12.77 -3.51
N SER A 122 -1.11 -11.90 -4.36
CA SER A 122 -2.26 -11.07 -3.95
C SER A 122 -3.49 -11.94 -3.87
N VAL A 123 -4.13 -11.97 -2.72
CA VAL A 123 -5.31 -12.81 -2.46
C VAL A 123 -6.30 -12.06 -1.59
N LYS A 124 -7.57 -12.44 -1.72
CA LYS A 124 -8.67 -11.90 -0.92
C LYS A 124 -9.58 -13.03 -0.44
N ASP A 125 -9.90 -13.00 0.84
CA ASP A 125 -10.95 -13.83 1.43
C ASP A 125 -12.13 -12.94 1.87
N HIS A 126 -13.30 -13.19 1.28
CA HIS A 126 -14.49 -12.39 1.54
C HIS A 126 -15.12 -12.70 2.90
N ASP A 127 -14.98 -13.92 3.39
CA ASP A 127 -15.63 -14.37 4.62
C ASP A 127 -14.93 -13.78 5.85
N SER A 128 -13.61 -13.83 5.92
CA SER A 128 -12.83 -13.19 6.98
C SER A 128 -12.62 -11.70 6.76
N GLY A 129 -12.85 -11.19 5.54
CA GLY A 129 -12.52 -9.82 5.16
C GLY A 129 -11.02 -9.52 5.17
N THR A 130 -10.19 -10.54 4.98
CA THR A 130 -8.72 -10.42 4.95
C THR A 130 -8.24 -10.37 3.50
N GLU A 131 -7.36 -9.42 3.19
CA GLU A 131 -6.76 -9.29 1.86
C GLU A 131 -5.25 -9.08 1.99
N ILE A 132 -4.47 -9.74 1.15
CA ILE A 132 -3.04 -9.50 0.95
C ILE A 132 -2.87 -8.79 -0.38
N LEU A 133 -2.41 -7.54 -0.32
CA LEU A 133 -2.13 -6.72 -1.49
C LEU A 133 -0.63 -6.76 -1.75
N ALA A 134 -0.22 -7.62 -2.66
CA ALA A 134 1.17 -7.82 -3.09
C ALA A 134 1.36 -7.36 -4.55
N ALA A 135 2.21 -8.01 -5.31
CA ALA A 135 2.57 -7.57 -6.66
C ALA A 135 1.35 -7.33 -7.56
N GLY A 136 1.36 -6.20 -8.28
CA GLY A 136 0.30 -5.83 -9.25
C GLY A 136 -0.97 -5.25 -8.62
N THR A 137 -1.01 -5.07 -7.31
CA THR A 137 -2.12 -4.46 -6.58
C THR A 137 -1.72 -3.14 -5.93
N GLN A 138 -2.68 -2.43 -5.37
CA GLN A 138 -2.42 -1.22 -4.58
C GLN A 138 -3.41 -1.08 -3.44
N GLY A 139 -3.00 -0.46 -2.35
CA GLY A 139 -3.87 -0.03 -1.28
C GLY A 139 -3.75 1.47 -1.03
N VAL A 140 -4.87 2.16 -0.89
CA VAL A 140 -4.86 3.60 -0.60
C VAL A 140 -4.33 3.83 0.81
N ILE A 141 -3.31 4.68 0.91
CA ILE A 141 -2.59 4.99 2.17
C ILE A 141 -2.73 6.45 2.61
N ALA A 142 -3.14 7.35 1.72
CA ALA A 142 -3.36 8.75 2.05
C ALA A 142 -4.47 9.36 1.17
N GLY A 143 -5.17 10.36 1.73
CA GLY A 143 -6.24 11.09 1.06
C GLY A 143 -7.57 10.97 1.78
N VAL A 144 -8.66 10.85 1.02
CA VAL A 144 -10.04 10.84 1.52
C VAL A 144 -10.75 9.57 1.04
N HIS A 145 -11.47 8.92 1.94
CA HIS A 145 -12.34 7.79 1.61
C HIS A 145 -13.68 8.30 1.04
N ASN A 146 -14.43 7.44 0.34
CA ASN A 146 -15.75 7.80 -0.23
C ASN A 146 -16.80 8.24 0.82
N SER A 147 -16.61 7.88 2.10
CA SER A 147 -17.44 8.39 3.20
C SER A 147 -17.10 9.81 3.64
N GLY A 148 -16.10 10.47 3.04
CA GLY A 148 -15.57 11.76 3.44
C GLY A 148 -14.53 11.69 4.56
N ALA A 149 -14.32 10.54 5.18
CA ALA A 149 -13.32 10.38 6.24
C ALA A 149 -11.90 10.46 5.69
N ARG A 150 -11.01 11.15 6.42
CA ARG A 150 -9.58 11.16 6.10
C ARG A 150 -8.94 9.82 6.42
N ILE A 151 -8.03 9.41 5.55
CA ILE A 151 -7.15 8.27 5.79
C ILE A 151 -6.01 8.76 6.67
N GLN A 152 -5.77 8.04 7.77
CA GLN A 152 -4.78 8.36 8.79
C GLN A 152 -3.78 7.21 8.91
N PHE A 153 -2.68 7.45 9.62
CA PHE A 153 -1.69 6.41 9.93
C PHE A 153 -1.23 6.52 11.38
N ARG A 154 -0.70 5.42 11.89
CA ARG A 154 0.05 5.34 13.13
C ARG A 154 1.18 4.31 13.00
N GLY A 155 2.12 4.33 13.93
CA GLY A 155 3.36 3.55 13.85
C GLY A 155 4.50 4.37 13.25
N ASP A 156 5.72 3.94 13.51
CA ASP A 156 6.96 4.66 13.17
C ASP A 156 7.97 3.80 12.41
N ARG A 157 7.64 2.53 12.17
CA ARG A 157 8.49 1.57 11.43
C ARG A 157 7.67 0.63 10.56
N ILE A 158 8.34 -0.05 9.65
CA ILE A 158 7.82 -1.17 8.88
C ILE A 158 8.59 -2.41 9.34
N ILE A 159 7.86 -3.42 9.81
CA ILE A 159 8.49 -4.70 10.23
C ILE A 159 8.86 -5.52 9.00
N GLU A 160 9.94 -6.29 9.14
CA GLU A 160 10.38 -7.26 8.12
C GLU A 160 9.92 -8.66 8.54
N VAL A 161 9.41 -9.40 7.57
CA VAL A 161 8.86 -10.74 7.77
C VAL A 161 9.24 -11.64 6.59
N ASP A 162 9.20 -12.93 6.78
CA ASP A 162 9.29 -13.89 5.67
C ASP A 162 7.91 -14.25 5.10
N ALA A 163 7.88 -14.83 3.91
CA ALA A 163 6.65 -15.26 3.27
C ALA A 163 5.89 -16.35 4.07
N MET A 164 6.60 -17.15 4.86
CA MET A 164 5.99 -18.20 5.68
C MET A 164 5.14 -17.59 6.81
N ARG A 165 5.59 -16.47 7.40
CA ARG A 165 4.81 -15.75 8.40
C ARG A 165 3.50 -15.22 7.83
N VAL A 166 3.55 -14.68 6.59
CA VAL A 166 2.35 -14.23 5.87
C VAL A 166 1.41 -15.42 5.57
N ALA A 167 1.96 -16.54 5.14
CA ALA A 167 1.18 -17.76 4.85
C ALA A 167 0.53 -18.35 6.13
N ALA A 168 1.26 -18.34 7.25
CA ALA A 168 0.73 -18.79 8.54
C ALA A 168 -0.43 -17.90 9.01
N PHE A 169 -0.29 -16.58 8.88
CA PHE A 169 -1.37 -15.63 9.17
C PHE A 169 -2.59 -15.89 8.30
N TRP A 170 -2.39 -16.02 6.97
CA TRP A 170 -3.49 -16.30 6.05
C TRP A 170 -4.25 -17.56 6.42
N ARG A 171 -3.54 -18.68 6.67
CA ARG A 171 -4.14 -19.95 7.08
C ARG A 171 -4.94 -19.80 8.38
N GLN A 172 -4.40 -19.08 9.36
CA GLN A 172 -5.07 -18.85 10.64
C GLN A 172 -6.36 -18.03 10.47
N ARG A 173 -6.38 -17.07 9.54
CA ARG A 173 -7.53 -16.18 9.27
C ARG A 173 -8.61 -16.84 8.43
N THR A 174 -8.23 -17.66 7.46
CA THR A 174 -9.13 -18.14 6.40
C THR A 174 -9.37 -19.65 6.47
N GLY A 175 -8.54 -20.39 7.20
CA GLY A 175 -8.57 -21.85 7.20
C GLY A 175 -8.00 -22.50 5.92
N THR A 176 -7.48 -21.70 4.97
CA THR A 176 -6.98 -22.16 3.68
C THR A 176 -5.49 -21.86 3.52
N ASP A 177 -4.82 -22.62 2.68
CA ASP A 177 -3.44 -22.32 2.32
C ASP A 177 -3.33 -21.14 1.36
N LEU A 178 -2.31 -20.32 1.57
CA LEU A 178 -1.94 -19.29 0.62
C LEU A 178 -1.43 -20.00 -0.65
N GLY A 179 -2.16 -19.89 -1.75
CA GLY A 179 -1.79 -20.50 -3.03
C GLY A 179 -0.38 -20.07 -3.45
N HIS A 180 0.33 -20.93 -4.19
CA HIS A 180 1.59 -20.53 -4.81
C HIS A 180 1.28 -19.51 -5.89
N ALA A 181 1.91 -18.33 -5.84
CA ALA A 181 1.92 -17.42 -6.97
C ALA A 181 2.61 -18.17 -8.13
N GLY A 182 1.87 -18.48 -9.19
CA GLY A 182 2.49 -18.91 -10.44
C GLY A 182 3.56 -17.87 -10.81
N HIS A 183 4.79 -18.31 -11.01
CA HIS A 183 5.93 -17.47 -11.35
C HIS A 183 5.61 -16.61 -12.58
N HIS A 184 5.24 -15.36 -12.38
CA HIS A 184 5.32 -14.27 -13.35
C HIS A 184 5.97 -13.07 -12.66
N HIS A 185 7.20 -13.27 -12.17
CA HIS A 185 8.12 -12.19 -11.89
C HIS A 185 9.15 -12.17 -13.02
N GLU A 186 8.91 -11.33 -14.02
CA GLU A 186 10.04 -10.66 -14.66
C GLU A 186 10.54 -9.68 -13.62
N ASP A 187 11.74 -9.94 -13.10
CA ASP A 187 12.50 -9.06 -12.22
C ASP A 187 12.50 -7.65 -12.82
N PRO A 188 11.94 -6.62 -12.18
CA PRO A 188 12.20 -5.27 -12.59
C PRO A 188 13.69 -5.05 -12.28
N GLY A 189 14.52 -5.09 -13.32
CA GLY A 189 15.96 -4.93 -13.21
C GLY A 189 16.36 -3.83 -12.22
N PRO A 190 17.57 -3.84 -11.70
CA PRO A 190 17.99 -3.05 -10.55
C PRO A 190 17.57 -1.60 -10.75
N ALA A 191 16.82 -1.08 -9.78
CA ALA A 191 16.42 0.32 -9.75
C ALA A 191 17.67 1.15 -9.98
N ASP A 192 17.66 1.97 -11.03
CA ASP A 192 18.79 2.77 -11.45
C ASP A 192 19.34 3.56 -10.23
N ALA A 193 20.50 3.16 -9.73
CA ALA A 193 21.14 3.74 -8.55
C ALA A 193 21.31 5.27 -8.68
N GLU A 194 21.43 5.79 -9.92
CA GLU A 194 21.43 7.21 -10.21
C GLU A 194 20.07 7.88 -9.96
N ALA A 195 18.95 7.18 -10.16
CA ALA A 195 17.61 7.72 -9.89
C ALA A 195 17.37 7.86 -8.38
N VAL A 196 17.88 6.93 -7.59
CA VAL A 196 17.83 6.97 -6.11
C VAL A 196 18.70 8.12 -5.58
N GLN A 197 19.94 8.30 -6.09
CA GLN A 197 20.81 9.41 -5.69
C GLN A 197 20.27 10.78 -6.08
N ARG A 198 19.67 10.92 -7.28
CA ARG A 198 19.00 12.19 -7.69
C ARG A 198 17.82 12.54 -6.82
N SER A 199 17.08 11.55 -6.34
CA SER A 199 15.95 11.76 -5.42
C SER A 199 16.42 12.21 -4.04
N GLN A 200 17.50 11.65 -3.52
CA GLN A 200 18.10 12.04 -2.22
C GLN A 200 18.65 13.47 -2.26
N ALA A 201 19.36 13.85 -3.33
CA ALA A 201 19.90 15.21 -3.48
C ALA A 201 18.81 16.28 -3.61
N LEU A 202 17.61 15.93 -4.14
CA LEU A 202 16.48 16.86 -4.23
C LEU A 202 15.81 17.08 -2.86
N VAL A 203 15.77 16.05 -2.01
CA VAL A 203 15.22 16.13 -0.66
C VAL A 203 16.08 17.00 0.25
N GLU A 204 17.42 16.90 0.16
CA GLU A 204 18.34 17.74 0.93
C GLU A 204 18.19 19.22 0.58
N ARG A 205 18.03 19.56 -0.70
CA ARG A 205 17.85 20.95 -1.15
C ARG A 205 16.53 21.60 -0.73
N VAL A 206 15.49 20.83 -0.42
CA VAL A 206 14.16 21.36 0.01
C VAL A 206 14.12 21.59 1.53
N LEU A 207 15.07 20.99 2.29
CA LEU A 207 15.16 21.16 3.73
C LEU A 207 16.06 22.34 4.14
N GLU A 208 16.76 22.99 3.18
CA GLU A 208 17.62 24.17 3.41
C GLU A 208 16.92 25.51 3.07
N LEU A 209 15.64 25.51 2.73
CA LEU A 209 14.78 26.69 2.54
C LEU A 209 13.71 26.79 3.63
#